data_56a95d98bc110597a97dffa4fa73451b
#
_entry.id   56a95d98bc110597a97dffa4fa73451b
#
_cell.length_a   1.000
_cell.length_b   1.000
_cell.length_c   1.000
_cell.angle_alpha   90.00
_cell.angle_beta   90.00
_cell.angle_gamma   90.00
#
_symmetry.space_group_name_H-M   'P 1'
#
loop_
_entity.id
_entity.type
_entity.pdbx_description
1 polymer ?
#
loop_
_entity_poly.entity_id
_entity_poly.type
_entity_poly.pdbx_seq_one_letter_code
_entity_poly.pdbx_strand_id
1 'polypeptide(L)'
;MNENTTLNALVCRHARNLLLAQGWPEETDIEQLNPHYPGWISIYVRLDAPRLATLLINRHDGVLLPILASAVQKMTGTGAEVVLSGSQWQALPVLPADGTQMSFPYAGEWLAEDEIRAVLAAVRDAIRSICYQVAEDTRRIRAALTTTGQTLLTRQTRRFRLVVKESDYPCWLDEDDENLPEVLNAILNRGARFSAVEMYLVSDCIEHILSSGLACDVLRIPDEPPRGWFDRDILREVVLEARDEIRSMADALAKIRD
;
A
#
# COMPACT_ATOMS: atom_id res chain seq x y z
N MET A 1 5.50 -17.09 2.37
CA MET A 1 5.88 -15.75 1.83
C MET A 1 4.67 -14.88 2.07
N ASN A 2 4.80 -13.68 2.56
CA ASN A 2 3.82 -13.10 3.48
C ASN A 2 2.89 -12.06 2.84
N GLU A 3 1.61 -12.03 3.23
CA GLU A 3 0.65 -10.91 3.07
C GLU A 3 1.28 -9.53 3.41
N ASN A 4 2.35 -9.54 4.18
CA ASN A 4 3.11 -8.37 4.56
C ASN A 4 3.87 -7.69 3.40
N THR A 5 4.19 -8.39 2.30
CA THR A 5 4.98 -7.80 1.19
C THR A 5 4.14 -6.78 0.43
N THR A 6 2.95 -7.15 -0.01
CA THR A 6 2.01 -6.24 -0.71
C THR A 6 1.61 -5.05 0.16
N LEU A 7 1.29 -5.31 1.43
CA LEU A 7 0.98 -4.23 2.37
C LEU A 7 2.16 -3.26 2.52
N ASN A 8 3.38 -3.79 2.67
CA ASN A 8 4.59 -2.99 2.82
C ASN A 8 4.85 -2.12 1.57
N ALA A 9 4.77 -2.71 0.38
CA ALA A 9 4.95 -2.00 -0.89
C ALA A 9 3.94 -0.84 -1.04
N LEU A 10 2.66 -1.08 -0.76
CA LEU A 10 1.62 -0.05 -0.81
C LEU A 10 1.86 1.06 0.22
N VAL A 11 2.26 0.71 1.44
CA VAL A 11 2.54 1.68 2.51
C VAL A 11 3.77 2.53 2.19
N CYS A 12 4.87 1.93 1.75
CA CYS A 12 6.09 2.65 1.35
C CYS A 12 5.82 3.57 0.16
N ARG A 13 5.08 3.08 -0.85
CA ARG A 13 4.67 3.91 -2.00
C ARG A 13 3.80 5.09 -1.58
N HIS A 14 2.84 4.86 -0.69
CA HIS A 14 1.99 5.91 -0.17
C HIS A 14 2.78 6.96 0.61
N ALA A 15 3.66 6.53 1.51
CA ALA A 15 4.53 7.42 2.28
C ALA A 15 5.43 8.26 1.35
N ARG A 16 6.01 7.65 0.31
CA ARG A 16 6.81 8.37 -0.70
C ARG A 16 5.98 9.43 -1.43
N ASN A 17 4.75 9.10 -1.83
CA ASN A 17 3.85 10.06 -2.48
C ASN A 17 3.52 11.25 -1.55
N LEU A 18 3.28 11.01 -0.27
CA LEU A 18 3.03 12.06 0.71
C LEU A 18 4.25 12.95 0.93
N LEU A 19 5.45 12.36 1.00
CA LEU A 19 6.70 13.10 1.11
C LEU A 19 6.89 14.03 -0.09
N LEU A 20 6.77 13.50 -1.31
CA LEU A 20 6.90 14.29 -2.54
C LEU A 20 5.87 15.43 -2.60
N ALA A 21 4.62 15.17 -2.23
CA ALA A 21 3.56 16.18 -2.19
C ALA A 21 3.85 17.31 -1.19
N GLN A 22 4.64 17.05 -0.15
CA GLN A 22 5.08 18.05 0.82
C GLN A 22 6.41 18.73 0.45
N GLY A 23 7.00 18.41 -0.72
CA GLY A 23 8.23 19.02 -1.21
C GLY A 23 9.52 18.38 -0.66
N TRP A 24 9.42 17.14 -0.18
CA TRP A 24 10.63 16.37 0.13
C TRP A 24 11.38 15.99 -1.16
N PRO A 25 12.71 15.82 -1.10
CA PRO A 25 13.50 15.40 -2.25
C PRO A 25 13.08 14.03 -2.79
N GLU A 26 13.19 13.84 -4.11
CA GLU A 26 12.87 12.56 -4.77
C GLU A 26 13.76 11.41 -4.30
N GLU A 27 15.01 11.70 -3.93
CA GLU A 27 15.96 10.75 -3.38
C GLU A 27 15.68 10.35 -1.92
N THR A 28 14.58 10.84 -1.32
CA THR A 28 14.17 10.43 0.03
C THR A 28 13.83 8.95 0.04
N ASP A 29 14.56 8.20 0.85
CA ASP A 29 14.31 6.78 1.05
C ASP A 29 13.47 6.53 2.31
N ILE A 30 12.72 5.42 2.31
CA ILE A 30 11.75 5.09 3.34
C ILE A 30 11.87 3.61 3.67
N GLU A 31 11.86 3.32 4.94
CA GLU A 31 11.78 1.96 5.46
C GLU A 31 10.58 1.83 6.42
N GLN A 32 9.75 0.82 6.21
CA GLN A 32 8.72 0.47 7.17
C GLN A 32 9.33 -0.40 8.28
N LEU A 33 9.35 0.13 9.49
CA LEU A 33 10.03 -0.51 10.63
C LEU A 33 9.29 -1.72 11.18
N ASN A 34 7.95 -1.70 11.13
CA ASN A 34 7.14 -2.79 11.65
C ASN A 34 5.78 -2.85 10.96
N PRO A 35 5.46 -3.92 10.21
CA PRO A 35 4.18 -4.05 9.51
C PRO A 35 2.96 -4.17 10.45
N HIS A 36 3.16 -4.50 11.73
CA HIS A 36 2.07 -4.55 12.70
C HIS A 36 1.69 -3.18 13.25
N TYR A 37 2.58 -2.19 13.12
CA TYR A 37 2.35 -0.83 13.59
C TYR A 37 2.32 0.15 12.41
N PRO A 38 1.13 0.42 11.85
CA PRO A 38 0.99 1.34 10.73
C PRO A 38 1.54 2.73 11.09
N GLY A 39 2.25 3.33 10.15
CA GLY A 39 2.87 4.64 10.32
C GLY A 39 4.23 4.63 11.00
N TRP A 40 4.78 3.45 11.33
CA TRP A 40 6.15 3.34 11.80
C TRP A 40 7.09 3.25 10.61
N ILE A 41 7.56 4.40 10.18
CA ILE A 41 8.49 4.54 9.07
C ILE A 41 9.75 5.28 9.51
N SER A 42 10.88 4.91 8.93
CA SER A 42 12.13 5.68 8.96
C SER A 42 12.31 6.40 7.64
N ILE A 43 12.79 7.62 7.70
CA ILE A 43 13.07 8.46 6.55
C ILE A 43 14.57 8.73 6.48
N TYR A 44 15.14 8.55 5.29
CA TYR A 44 16.55 8.73 5.04
C TYR A 44 16.72 9.79 3.96
N VAL A 45 17.32 10.93 4.32
CA VAL A 45 17.59 12.02 3.38
C VAL A 45 18.56 13.03 3.95
N ARG A 46 19.21 13.79 3.07
CA ARG A 46 20.02 14.97 3.43
C ARG A 46 19.33 16.23 2.94
N LEU A 47 19.07 17.15 3.85
CA LEU A 47 18.38 18.41 3.59
C LEU A 47 19.39 19.55 3.70
N ASP A 48 19.92 19.97 2.56
CA ASP A 48 20.67 21.22 2.45
C ASP A 48 19.75 22.45 2.56
N ALA A 49 20.31 23.65 2.55
CA ALA A 49 19.54 24.87 2.70
C ALA A 49 18.41 25.04 1.67
N PRO A 50 18.57 24.80 0.35
CA PRO A 50 17.50 24.88 -0.63
C PRO A 50 16.37 23.87 -0.40
N ARG A 51 16.71 22.61 -0.10
CA ARG A 51 15.72 21.54 0.16
C ARG A 51 14.94 21.81 1.44
N LEU A 52 15.65 22.21 2.49
CA LEU A 52 15.05 22.60 3.75
C LEU A 52 14.10 23.80 3.57
N ALA A 53 14.51 24.83 2.81
CA ALA A 53 13.64 25.96 2.51
C ALA A 53 12.34 25.51 1.82
N THR A 54 12.44 24.67 0.79
CA THR A 54 11.29 24.16 0.05
C THR A 54 10.34 23.41 0.97
N LEU A 55 10.85 22.49 1.79
CA LEU A 55 10.07 21.74 2.75
C LEU A 55 9.33 22.64 3.75
N LEU A 56 10.05 23.61 4.33
CA LEU A 56 9.49 24.50 5.35
C LEU A 56 8.48 25.49 4.77
N ILE A 57 8.71 26.00 3.55
CA ILE A 57 7.77 26.88 2.84
C ILE A 57 6.45 26.13 2.57
N ASN A 58 6.54 24.93 2.04
CA ASN A 58 5.35 24.12 1.73
C ASN A 58 4.54 23.81 2.99
N ARG A 59 5.22 23.62 4.12
CA ARG A 59 4.55 23.31 5.39
C ARG A 59 3.87 24.52 6.02
N HIS A 60 4.32 25.74 5.75
CA HIS A 60 3.84 26.97 6.34
C HIS A 60 3.06 27.84 5.33
N ASP A 61 2.29 27.22 4.45
CA ASP A 61 1.41 27.90 3.47
C ASP A 61 2.14 28.97 2.64
N GLY A 62 3.38 28.69 2.29
CA GLY A 62 4.18 29.57 1.44
C GLY A 62 4.99 30.65 2.17
N VAL A 63 4.92 30.74 3.50
CA VAL A 63 5.63 31.76 4.28
C VAL A 63 6.52 31.14 5.35
N LEU A 64 7.83 31.37 5.25
CA LEU A 64 8.74 30.97 6.31
C LEU A 64 8.60 31.84 7.57
N LEU A 65 8.57 31.20 8.73
CA LEU A 65 8.70 31.90 10.01
C LEU A 65 10.06 32.63 10.05
N PRO A 66 10.14 33.85 10.65
CA PRO A 66 11.36 34.66 10.63
C PRO A 66 12.62 33.93 11.12
N ILE A 67 12.50 33.12 12.17
CA ILE A 67 13.62 32.35 12.71
C ILE A 67 14.09 31.26 11.73
N LEU A 68 13.17 30.58 11.02
CA LEU A 68 13.49 29.59 10.01
C LEU A 68 14.07 30.22 8.76
N ALA A 69 13.56 31.39 8.35
CA ALA A 69 14.10 32.14 7.23
C ALA A 69 15.54 32.58 7.50
N SER A 70 15.83 33.09 8.72
CA SER A 70 17.18 33.43 9.17
C SER A 70 18.11 32.22 9.11
N ALA A 71 17.67 31.08 9.65
CA ALA A 71 18.47 29.86 9.66
C ALA A 71 18.81 29.38 8.24
N VAL A 72 17.82 29.29 7.35
CA VAL A 72 18.04 28.91 5.95
C VAL A 72 18.99 29.85 5.23
N GLN A 73 18.85 31.16 5.43
CA GLN A 73 19.73 32.15 4.86
C GLN A 73 21.19 31.97 5.31
N LYS A 74 21.42 31.73 6.59
CA LYS A 74 22.73 31.47 7.17
C LYS A 74 23.36 30.15 6.68
N MET A 75 22.54 29.13 6.46
CA MET A 75 23.01 27.85 5.90
C MET A 75 23.44 27.96 4.42
N THR A 76 22.89 28.91 3.69
CA THR A 76 23.13 29.02 2.25
C THR A 76 24.62 29.21 1.96
N GLY A 77 25.20 28.32 1.16
CA GLY A 77 26.61 28.36 0.76
C GLY A 77 27.61 27.82 1.80
N THR A 78 27.13 27.32 2.97
CA THR A 78 28.01 26.78 4.02
C THR A 78 28.26 25.28 3.93
N GLY A 79 27.47 24.56 3.15
CA GLY A 79 27.48 23.10 3.13
C GLY A 79 26.79 22.46 4.37
N ALA A 80 26.13 23.27 5.21
CA ALA A 80 25.36 22.77 6.32
C ALA A 80 24.12 21.98 5.84
N GLU A 81 23.88 20.83 6.44
CA GLU A 81 22.77 19.95 6.09
C GLU A 81 22.13 19.29 7.33
N VAL A 82 20.82 19.14 7.31
CA VAL A 82 20.12 18.25 8.25
C VAL A 82 20.14 16.86 7.67
N VAL A 83 20.68 15.91 8.41
CA VAL A 83 20.78 14.52 7.99
C VAL A 83 19.75 13.69 8.74
N LEU A 84 18.88 13.03 7.98
CA LEU A 84 17.94 12.05 8.48
C LEU A 84 18.48 10.66 8.18
N SER A 85 18.56 9.84 9.20
CA SER A 85 19.05 8.47 9.11
C SER A 85 18.08 7.54 9.86
N GLY A 86 18.03 6.28 9.45
CA GLY A 86 17.26 5.26 10.15
C GLY A 86 17.72 5.11 11.60
N SER A 87 16.83 4.80 12.46
CA SER A 87 17.14 4.60 13.87
C SER A 87 17.04 3.15 14.29
N GLN A 88 17.90 2.78 15.24
CA GLN A 88 17.64 1.65 16.11
C GLN A 88 16.53 2.03 17.08
N TRP A 89 15.38 1.38 16.98
CA TRP A 89 14.16 1.88 17.58
C TRP A 89 13.68 1.15 18.81
N GLN A 90 13.36 1.92 19.85
CA GLN A 90 12.56 1.51 20.99
C GLN A 90 11.40 2.49 21.15
N ALA A 91 10.28 2.24 20.49
CA ALA A 91 9.11 3.09 20.65
C ALA A 91 8.04 2.46 21.50
N LEU A 92 7.38 3.32 22.21
CA LEU A 92 6.14 2.98 22.91
C LEU A 92 5.01 2.78 21.88
N PRO A 93 4.21 1.70 22.01
CA PRO A 93 3.29 1.22 20.99
C PRO A 93 2.02 2.08 20.80
N VAL A 94 1.95 3.28 21.33
CA VAL A 94 0.69 4.05 21.42
C VAL A 94 0.60 5.20 20.41
N LEU A 95 1.70 5.63 19.80
CA LEU A 95 1.72 6.73 18.84
C LEU A 95 2.45 6.34 17.57
N PRO A 96 2.02 6.84 16.39
CA PRO A 96 2.84 6.76 15.20
C PRO A 96 4.19 7.39 15.53
N ALA A 97 5.22 6.56 15.45
CA ALA A 97 6.54 6.99 15.87
C ALA A 97 7.39 7.21 14.63
N ASP A 98 8.03 8.36 14.57
CA ASP A 98 9.12 8.52 13.66
C ASP A 98 10.31 7.71 14.19
N GLY A 99 10.73 6.70 13.42
CA GLY A 99 11.98 5.97 13.68
C GLY A 99 13.20 6.74 13.19
N THR A 100 13.05 7.99 12.78
CA THR A 100 14.09 8.75 12.12
C THR A 100 14.98 9.46 13.14
N GLN A 101 16.28 9.18 13.07
CA GLN A 101 17.29 9.96 13.77
C GLN A 101 17.61 11.23 12.96
N MET A 102 17.67 12.34 13.65
CA MET A 102 18.11 13.60 13.05
C MET A 102 19.42 14.03 13.65
N SER A 103 20.35 14.42 12.76
CA SER A 103 21.58 15.09 13.12
C SER A 103 21.73 16.38 12.30
N PHE A 104 22.36 17.35 12.89
CA PHE A 104 22.68 18.62 12.24
C PHE A 104 24.16 18.93 12.52
N PRO A 105 25.08 18.24 11.79
CA PRO A 105 26.51 18.36 12.01
C PRO A 105 26.99 19.80 11.84
N TYR A 106 27.84 20.24 12.74
CA TYR A 106 28.51 21.57 12.70
C TYR A 106 27.55 22.77 12.68
N ALA A 107 26.25 22.58 12.94
CA ALA A 107 25.26 23.65 12.92
C ALA A 107 25.67 24.88 13.76
N GLY A 108 26.28 24.65 14.90
CA GLY A 108 26.74 25.71 15.81
C GLY A 108 27.85 26.61 15.26
N GLU A 109 28.44 26.29 14.09
CA GLU A 109 29.38 27.17 13.41
C GLU A 109 28.69 28.34 12.69
N TRP A 110 27.42 28.17 12.34
CA TRP A 110 26.67 29.15 11.52
C TRP A 110 25.37 29.61 12.14
N LEU A 111 24.76 28.80 13.02
CA LEU A 111 23.44 29.03 13.58
C LEU A 111 23.50 29.24 15.10
N ALA A 112 22.61 30.07 15.59
CA ALA A 112 22.36 30.20 17.03
C ALA A 112 21.58 28.96 17.52
N GLU A 113 21.65 28.68 18.82
CA GLU A 113 21.03 27.49 19.43
C GLU A 113 19.51 27.45 19.25
N ASP A 114 18.86 28.60 19.28
CA ASP A 114 17.42 28.74 19.05
C ASP A 114 17.04 28.49 17.61
N GLU A 115 17.86 28.89 16.63
CA GLU A 115 17.68 28.58 15.22
C GLU A 115 17.84 27.08 14.94
N ILE A 116 18.88 26.45 15.50
CA ILE A 116 19.09 24.99 15.39
C ILE A 116 17.87 24.24 15.93
N ARG A 117 17.40 24.64 17.12
CA ARG A 117 16.26 24.04 17.78
C ARG A 117 14.98 24.21 16.97
N ALA A 118 14.76 25.40 16.39
CA ALA A 118 13.61 25.68 15.54
C ALA A 118 13.62 24.83 14.25
N VAL A 119 14.75 24.70 13.58
CA VAL A 119 14.89 23.87 12.37
C VAL A 119 14.60 22.41 12.67
N LEU A 120 15.24 21.85 13.70
CA LEU A 120 15.04 20.44 14.06
C LEU A 120 13.60 20.16 14.51
N ALA A 121 12.97 21.09 15.23
CA ALA A 121 11.56 20.98 15.60
C ALA A 121 10.64 20.97 14.38
N ALA A 122 10.84 21.90 13.44
CA ALA A 122 10.04 22.00 12.23
C ALA A 122 10.15 20.76 11.33
N VAL A 123 11.37 20.22 11.15
CA VAL A 123 11.60 18.97 10.41
C VAL A 123 10.94 17.79 11.13
N ARG A 124 11.07 17.71 12.47
CA ARG A 124 10.41 16.66 13.25
C ARG A 124 8.90 16.70 13.15
N ASP A 125 8.31 17.87 13.17
CA ASP A 125 6.87 18.03 13.01
C ASP A 125 6.40 17.67 11.61
N ALA A 126 7.22 17.93 10.58
CA ALA A 126 6.96 17.47 9.21
C ALA A 126 6.94 15.93 9.14
N ILE A 127 7.95 15.25 9.71
CA ILE A 127 8.02 13.79 9.78
C ILE A 127 6.79 13.22 10.51
N ARG A 128 6.47 13.75 11.67
CA ARG A 128 5.32 13.28 12.47
C ARG A 128 4.00 13.39 11.71
N SER A 129 3.81 14.49 11.00
CA SER A 129 2.61 14.67 10.16
C SER A 129 2.47 13.57 9.12
N ILE A 130 3.56 13.19 8.44
CA ILE A 130 3.60 12.07 7.50
C ILE A 130 3.28 10.75 8.21
N CYS A 131 3.94 10.46 9.33
CA CYS A 131 3.73 9.23 10.10
C CYS A 131 2.25 9.06 10.52
N TYR A 132 1.61 10.14 10.97
CA TYR A 132 0.18 10.10 11.33
C TYR A 132 -0.71 9.79 10.14
N GLN A 133 -0.48 10.44 9.01
CA GLN A 133 -1.27 10.22 7.80
C GLN A 133 -1.05 8.81 7.24
N VAL A 134 0.19 8.34 7.18
CA VAL A 134 0.52 6.97 6.80
C VAL A 134 -0.17 5.96 7.72
N ALA A 135 -0.18 6.20 9.04
CA ALA A 135 -0.83 5.31 9.99
C ALA A 135 -2.33 5.18 9.76
N GLU A 136 -3.00 6.29 9.49
CA GLU A 136 -4.44 6.31 9.22
C GLU A 136 -4.76 5.61 7.89
N ASP A 137 -4.06 5.97 6.83
CA ASP A 137 -4.29 5.39 5.50
C ASP A 137 -3.88 3.91 5.43
N THR A 138 -2.88 3.48 6.20
CA THR A 138 -2.51 2.05 6.29
C THR A 138 -3.65 1.19 6.83
N ARG A 139 -4.49 1.73 7.71
CA ARG A 139 -5.70 1.00 8.16
C ARG A 139 -6.66 0.74 7.01
N ARG A 140 -6.82 1.72 6.11
CA ARG A 140 -7.66 1.59 4.91
C ARG A 140 -7.05 0.60 3.93
N ILE A 141 -5.73 0.70 3.67
CA ILE A 141 -5.00 -0.23 2.81
C ILE A 141 -5.12 -1.66 3.35
N ARG A 142 -4.88 -1.87 4.64
CA ARG A 142 -5.01 -3.19 5.27
C ARG A 142 -6.42 -3.75 5.16
N ALA A 143 -7.44 -2.93 5.43
CA ALA A 143 -8.83 -3.35 5.30
C ALA A 143 -9.18 -3.75 3.85
N ALA A 144 -8.59 -3.09 2.85
CA ALA A 144 -8.77 -3.40 1.45
C ALA A 144 -8.13 -4.74 1.04
N LEU A 145 -7.04 -5.15 1.70
CA LEU A 145 -6.34 -6.42 1.47
C LEU A 145 -6.93 -7.59 2.29
N THR A 146 -7.67 -7.29 3.36
CA THR A 146 -8.21 -8.34 4.25
C THR A 146 -9.39 -9.03 3.58
N THR A 147 -9.30 -10.35 3.42
CA THR A 147 -10.36 -11.19 2.88
C THR A 147 -11.30 -11.66 3.97
N THR A 148 -12.57 -11.86 3.63
CA THR A 148 -13.62 -12.36 4.53
C THR A 148 -14.19 -13.70 4.06
N GLY A 149 -13.73 -14.21 2.91
CA GLY A 149 -14.24 -15.43 2.29
C GLY A 149 -15.69 -15.32 1.80
N GLN A 150 -16.20 -14.07 1.67
CA GLN A 150 -17.59 -13.85 1.26
C GLN A 150 -17.84 -14.23 -0.19
N THR A 151 -19.07 -14.66 -0.47
CA THR A 151 -19.53 -14.83 -1.84
C THR A 151 -19.79 -13.48 -2.47
N LEU A 152 -19.08 -13.20 -3.56
CA LEU A 152 -19.12 -11.92 -4.28
C LEU A 152 -20.17 -11.91 -5.38
N LEU A 153 -20.32 -13.06 -6.06
CA LEU A 153 -21.24 -13.23 -7.15
C LEU A 153 -21.78 -14.65 -7.16
N THR A 154 -23.08 -14.77 -7.41
CA THR A 154 -23.69 -16.03 -7.77
C THR A 154 -24.52 -15.82 -9.02
N ARG A 155 -24.26 -16.60 -10.07
CA ARG A 155 -25.03 -16.59 -11.31
C ARG A 155 -25.57 -17.99 -11.60
N GLN A 156 -26.86 -18.12 -11.54
CA GLN A 156 -27.55 -19.35 -11.77
C GLN A 156 -28.00 -19.48 -13.22
N THR A 157 -27.85 -20.68 -13.78
CA THR A 157 -28.47 -21.13 -15.01
C THR A 157 -29.41 -22.30 -14.69
N ARG A 158 -30.04 -22.89 -15.69
CA ARG A 158 -31.01 -24.01 -15.46
C ARG A 158 -30.36 -25.25 -14.79
N ARG A 159 -29.07 -25.47 -14.96
CA ARG A 159 -28.38 -26.70 -14.53
C ARG A 159 -27.11 -26.46 -13.74
N PHE A 160 -26.58 -25.24 -13.79
CA PHE A 160 -25.29 -24.90 -13.21
C PHE A 160 -25.35 -23.57 -12.49
N ARG A 161 -24.54 -23.46 -11.46
CA ARG A 161 -24.35 -22.25 -10.69
C ARG A 161 -22.88 -21.87 -10.71
N LEU A 162 -22.58 -20.67 -11.21
CA LEU A 162 -21.27 -20.03 -11.06
C LEU A 162 -21.25 -19.29 -9.73
N VAL A 163 -20.32 -19.63 -8.88
CA VAL A 163 -20.09 -18.95 -7.59
C VAL A 163 -18.69 -18.36 -7.60
N VAL A 164 -18.59 -17.07 -7.28
CA VAL A 164 -17.31 -16.37 -7.12
C VAL A 164 -17.19 -15.94 -5.66
N LYS A 165 -16.09 -16.31 -5.01
CA LYS A 165 -15.81 -15.99 -3.60
C LYS A 165 -14.48 -15.28 -3.46
N GLU A 166 -14.34 -14.49 -2.41
CA GLU A 166 -13.02 -14.05 -1.97
C GLU A 166 -12.17 -15.26 -1.58
N SER A 167 -10.92 -15.25 -2.02
CA SER A 167 -9.92 -16.24 -1.64
C SER A 167 -8.88 -15.62 -0.72
N ASP A 168 -8.37 -16.39 0.22
CA ASP A 168 -7.24 -16.06 1.07
C ASP A 168 -5.88 -16.34 0.39
N TYR A 169 -5.92 -16.70 -0.89
CA TYR A 169 -4.70 -16.85 -1.67
C TYR A 169 -3.96 -15.51 -1.72
N PRO A 170 -2.64 -15.49 -1.45
CA PRO A 170 -1.89 -14.24 -1.38
C PRO A 170 -1.83 -13.54 -2.73
N CYS A 171 -2.09 -12.25 -2.71
CA CYS A 171 -1.83 -11.34 -3.82
C CYS A 171 -0.40 -10.80 -3.72
N TRP A 172 0.21 -10.53 -4.88
CA TRP A 172 1.60 -10.15 -4.98
C TRP A 172 1.75 -8.81 -5.69
N LEU A 173 2.11 -7.78 -4.92
CA LEU A 173 2.60 -6.52 -5.44
C LEU A 173 3.91 -6.22 -4.72
N ASP A 174 4.94 -5.90 -5.46
CA ASP A 174 6.19 -5.36 -4.93
C ASP A 174 6.32 -3.86 -5.24
N GLU A 175 7.41 -3.26 -4.79
CA GLU A 175 7.61 -1.81 -4.93
C GLU A 175 7.82 -1.36 -6.38
N ASP A 176 8.27 -2.27 -7.24
CA ASP A 176 8.56 -2.04 -8.66
C ASP A 176 7.38 -2.39 -9.58
N ASP A 177 6.27 -2.90 -9.04
CA ASP A 177 5.10 -3.28 -9.83
C ASP A 177 4.45 -2.04 -10.47
N GLU A 178 4.27 -2.10 -11.80
CA GLU A 178 3.68 -1.01 -12.57
C GLU A 178 2.24 -0.70 -12.16
N ASN A 179 1.51 -1.70 -11.63
CA ASN A 179 0.13 -1.55 -11.19
C ASN A 179 0.01 -0.98 -9.77
N LEU A 180 1.11 -0.94 -9.00
CA LEU A 180 1.10 -0.49 -7.61
C LEU A 180 0.46 0.91 -7.42
N PRO A 181 0.77 1.93 -8.26
CA PRO A 181 0.15 3.26 -8.14
C PRO A 181 -1.35 3.24 -8.39
N GLU A 182 -1.82 2.43 -9.35
CA GLU A 182 -3.24 2.31 -9.69
C GLU A 182 -4.02 1.65 -8.56
N VAL A 183 -3.51 0.53 -8.04
CA VAL A 183 -4.10 -0.20 -6.91
C VAL A 183 -4.19 0.70 -5.68
N LEU A 184 -3.10 1.40 -5.34
CA LEU A 184 -3.07 2.34 -4.22
C LEU A 184 -4.11 3.45 -4.36
N ASN A 185 -4.16 4.08 -5.54
CA ASN A 185 -5.14 5.14 -5.83
C ASN A 185 -6.58 4.63 -5.74
N ALA A 186 -6.86 3.45 -6.28
CA ALA A 186 -8.19 2.85 -6.21
C ALA A 186 -8.61 2.54 -4.76
N ILE A 187 -7.68 2.02 -3.94
CA ILE A 187 -7.95 1.74 -2.51
C ILE A 187 -8.23 3.04 -1.76
N LEU A 188 -7.35 4.04 -1.87
CA LEU A 188 -7.45 5.25 -1.06
C LEU A 188 -8.57 6.20 -1.52
N ASN A 189 -8.82 6.31 -2.82
CA ASN A 189 -9.73 7.32 -3.36
C ASN A 189 -11.07 6.77 -3.84
N ARG A 190 -11.14 5.47 -4.16
CA ARG A 190 -12.36 4.82 -4.68
C ARG A 190 -12.91 3.74 -3.76
N GLY A 191 -12.24 3.46 -2.63
CA GLY A 191 -12.67 2.43 -1.68
C GLY A 191 -12.58 1.01 -2.24
N ALA A 192 -11.66 0.76 -3.18
CA ALA A 192 -11.47 -0.55 -3.79
C ALA A 192 -10.98 -1.58 -2.78
N ARG A 193 -11.22 -2.86 -3.09
CA ARG A 193 -10.63 -4.02 -2.41
C ARG A 193 -9.69 -4.74 -3.38
N PHE A 194 -8.62 -5.30 -2.85
CA PHE A 194 -7.62 -6.01 -3.64
C PHE A 194 -7.36 -7.37 -3.02
N SER A 195 -7.76 -8.44 -3.72
CA SER A 195 -7.62 -9.80 -3.22
C SER A 195 -7.69 -10.80 -4.38
N ALA A 196 -7.29 -12.05 -4.14
CA ALA A 196 -7.62 -13.13 -5.05
C ALA A 196 -9.12 -13.48 -4.97
N VAL A 197 -9.65 -14.06 -6.04
CA VAL A 197 -11.00 -14.60 -6.09
C VAL A 197 -10.99 -16.00 -6.68
N GLU A 198 -11.79 -16.88 -6.08
CA GLU A 198 -12.02 -18.22 -6.56
C GLU A 198 -13.37 -18.33 -7.25
N MET A 199 -13.39 -19.00 -8.38
CA MET A 199 -14.59 -19.29 -9.16
C MET A 199 -14.89 -20.77 -9.11
N TYR A 200 -16.14 -21.11 -8.84
CA TYR A 200 -16.61 -22.52 -8.84
C TYR A 200 -17.77 -22.66 -9.79
N LEU A 201 -17.70 -23.65 -10.66
CA LEU A 201 -18.86 -24.10 -11.41
C LEU A 201 -19.46 -25.35 -10.75
N VAL A 202 -20.67 -25.19 -10.22
CA VAL A 202 -21.36 -26.22 -9.44
C VAL A 202 -22.53 -26.76 -10.24
N SER A 203 -22.73 -28.09 -10.25
CA SER A 203 -23.94 -28.73 -10.79
C SER A 203 -25.07 -28.64 -9.76
N ASP A 204 -26.18 -28.03 -10.12
CA ASP A 204 -27.33 -27.97 -9.26
C ASP A 204 -28.05 -29.32 -9.09
N CYS A 205 -27.81 -30.26 -10.01
CA CYS A 205 -28.47 -31.57 -9.97
C CYS A 205 -27.87 -32.54 -8.93
N ILE A 206 -26.54 -32.37 -8.67
CA ILE A 206 -25.78 -33.29 -7.80
C ILE A 206 -25.02 -32.53 -6.72
N GLU A 207 -25.15 -31.20 -6.66
CA GLU A 207 -24.44 -30.30 -5.74
C GLU A 207 -22.92 -30.52 -5.74
N HIS A 208 -22.36 -30.88 -6.90
CA HIS A 208 -20.94 -31.18 -7.08
C HIS A 208 -20.23 -30.04 -7.77
N ILE A 209 -19.01 -29.73 -7.30
CA ILE A 209 -18.11 -28.77 -7.94
C ILE A 209 -17.49 -29.46 -9.15
N LEU A 210 -17.83 -28.99 -10.35
CA LEU A 210 -17.35 -29.54 -11.61
C LEU A 210 -15.95 -29.00 -11.98
N SER A 211 -15.67 -27.77 -11.61
CA SER A 211 -14.37 -27.13 -11.84
C SER A 211 -14.23 -25.92 -10.95
N SER A 212 -13.00 -25.48 -10.80
CA SER A 212 -12.66 -24.24 -10.08
C SER A 212 -11.54 -23.50 -10.80
N GLY A 213 -11.48 -22.18 -10.62
CA GLY A 213 -10.41 -21.32 -11.12
C GLY A 213 -10.06 -20.26 -10.11
N LEU A 214 -8.82 -19.83 -10.13
CA LEU A 214 -8.29 -18.79 -9.28
C LEU A 214 -7.86 -17.59 -10.13
N ALA A 215 -8.37 -16.41 -9.80
CA ALA A 215 -7.84 -15.15 -10.32
C ALA A 215 -7.12 -14.43 -9.17
N CYS A 216 -5.83 -14.20 -9.37
CA CYS A 216 -5.02 -13.41 -8.42
C CYS A 216 -5.13 -11.92 -8.74
N ASP A 217 -4.74 -11.08 -7.78
CA ASP A 217 -4.54 -9.65 -7.96
C ASP A 217 -5.76 -8.89 -8.50
N VAL A 218 -6.95 -9.28 -8.02
CA VAL A 218 -8.23 -8.72 -8.47
C VAL A 218 -8.54 -7.42 -7.74
N LEU A 219 -8.53 -6.31 -8.50
CA LEU A 219 -8.94 -5.01 -8.02
C LEU A 219 -10.46 -4.85 -8.20
N ARG A 220 -11.17 -4.77 -7.07
CA ARG A 220 -12.63 -4.65 -7.04
C ARG A 220 -13.03 -3.26 -6.59
N ILE A 221 -13.49 -2.44 -7.52
CA ILE A 221 -13.93 -1.08 -7.25
C ILE A 221 -15.44 -1.13 -6.95
N PRO A 222 -15.92 -0.47 -5.88
CA PRO A 222 -17.35 -0.31 -5.63
C PRO A 222 -18.06 0.25 -6.86
N ASP A 223 -19.27 -0.23 -7.11
CA ASP A 223 -20.14 0.18 -8.23
C ASP A 223 -19.67 -0.27 -9.63
N GLU A 224 -18.53 -0.93 -9.75
CA GLU A 224 -18.12 -1.56 -11.00
C GLU A 224 -18.71 -2.97 -11.14
N PRO A 225 -19.15 -3.35 -12.35
CA PRO A 225 -19.76 -4.66 -12.54
C PRO A 225 -18.73 -5.79 -12.38
N PRO A 226 -19.08 -6.91 -11.74
CA PRO A 226 -18.16 -8.03 -11.50
C PRO A 226 -17.47 -8.61 -12.72
N ARG A 227 -18.05 -8.43 -13.91
CA ARG A 227 -17.48 -8.90 -15.18
C ARG A 227 -16.16 -8.19 -15.56
N GLY A 228 -15.81 -7.08 -14.93
CA GLY A 228 -14.55 -6.37 -15.10
C GLY A 228 -13.45 -6.79 -14.13
N TRP A 229 -13.76 -7.65 -13.13
CA TRP A 229 -12.82 -7.99 -12.08
C TRP A 229 -11.77 -9.03 -12.48
N PHE A 230 -12.04 -9.84 -13.48
CA PHE A 230 -11.16 -10.93 -13.89
C PHE A 230 -11.21 -11.17 -15.39
N ASP A 231 -10.13 -11.78 -15.93
CA ASP A 231 -10.03 -12.12 -17.33
C ASP A 231 -11.12 -13.14 -17.71
N ARG A 232 -11.68 -12.94 -18.90
CA ARG A 232 -12.65 -13.86 -19.49
C ARG A 232 -12.05 -15.24 -19.80
N ASP A 233 -10.75 -15.31 -19.97
CA ASP A 233 -10.08 -16.57 -20.28
C ASP A 233 -10.10 -17.50 -19.08
N ILE A 234 -9.94 -17.01 -17.85
CA ILE A 234 -10.11 -17.81 -16.62
C ILE A 234 -11.50 -18.41 -16.55
N LEU A 235 -12.54 -17.63 -16.84
CA LEU A 235 -13.90 -18.14 -16.86
C LEU A 235 -14.11 -19.18 -17.98
N ARG A 236 -13.47 -18.99 -19.12
CA ARG A 236 -13.51 -19.94 -20.24
C ARG A 236 -12.85 -21.27 -19.87
N GLU A 237 -11.69 -21.24 -19.22
CA GLU A 237 -10.99 -22.42 -18.72
C GLU A 237 -11.86 -23.20 -17.72
N VAL A 238 -12.42 -22.54 -16.73
CA VAL A 238 -13.35 -23.15 -15.76
C VAL A 238 -14.51 -23.85 -16.47
N VAL A 239 -15.08 -23.25 -17.51
CA VAL A 239 -16.17 -23.85 -18.27
C VAL A 239 -15.70 -25.05 -19.12
N LEU A 240 -14.50 -25.01 -19.68
CA LEU A 240 -13.93 -26.13 -20.46
C LEU A 240 -13.64 -27.33 -19.56
N GLU A 241 -12.97 -27.11 -18.43
CA GLU A 241 -12.69 -28.16 -17.45
C GLU A 241 -13.98 -28.82 -16.94
N ALA A 242 -15.00 -28.02 -16.62
CA ALA A 242 -16.30 -28.56 -16.20
C ALA A 242 -16.95 -29.43 -17.27
N ARG A 243 -16.81 -29.12 -18.56
CA ARG A 243 -17.30 -29.94 -19.67
C ARG A 243 -16.57 -31.28 -19.76
N ASP A 244 -15.25 -31.25 -19.54
CA ASP A 244 -14.44 -32.47 -19.59
C ASP A 244 -14.74 -33.37 -18.38
N GLU A 245 -14.97 -32.77 -17.20
CA GLU A 245 -15.42 -33.53 -16.01
C GLU A 245 -16.77 -34.20 -16.24
N ILE A 246 -17.76 -33.51 -16.82
CA ILE A 246 -19.06 -34.08 -17.15
C ILE A 246 -18.92 -35.25 -18.14
N ARG A 247 -18.04 -35.16 -19.14
CA ARG A 247 -17.78 -36.25 -20.08
C ARG A 247 -17.16 -37.44 -19.34
N SER A 248 -16.15 -37.20 -18.53
CA SER A 248 -15.50 -38.23 -17.72
C SER A 248 -16.51 -38.97 -16.81
N MET A 249 -17.38 -38.24 -16.14
CA MET A 249 -18.48 -38.84 -15.34
C MET A 249 -19.44 -39.67 -16.19
N ALA A 250 -19.83 -39.17 -17.35
CA ALA A 250 -20.73 -39.91 -18.26
C ALA A 250 -20.07 -41.20 -18.77
N ASP A 251 -18.81 -41.18 -19.14
CA ASP A 251 -18.06 -42.37 -19.58
C ASP A 251 -17.89 -43.40 -18.45
N ALA A 252 -17.66 -42.93 -17.22
CA ALA A 252 -17.56 -43.80 -16.07
C ALA A 252 -18.89 -44.50 -15.77
N LEU A 253 -20.02 -43.76 -15.85
CA LEU A 253 -21.36 -44.33 -15.66
C LEU A 253 -21.75 -45.30 -16.76
N ALA A 254 -21.35 -45.07 -18.01
CA ALA A 254 -21.58 -45.99 -19.10
C ALA A 254 -20.90 -47.34 -18.85
N LYS A 255 -19.66 -47.36 -18.37
CA LYS A 255 -18.89 -48.57 -18.05
C LYS A 255 -19.46 -49.40 -16.88
N ILE A 256 -20.22 -48.78 -16.00
CA ILE A 256 -20.86 -49.51 -14.87
C ILE A 256 -22.13 -50.20 -15.34
N ARG A 257 -22.71 -49.77 -16.48
CA ARG A 257 -23.99 -50.29 -17.00
C ARG A 257 -23.82 -51.49 -17.92
N ASP A 258 -22.62 -51.70 -18.43
CA ASP A 258 -22.22 -52.89 -19.23
C ASP A 258 -21.68 -54.00 -18.30
#